data_a9b28de5888fdfb51c886318809f8783
#
_entry.id   a9b28de5888fdfb51c886318809f8783
#
_cell.length_a   1.000
_cell.length_b   1.000
_cell.length_c   1.000
_cell.angle_alpha   90.00
_cell.angle_beta   90.00
_cell.angle_gamma   90.00
#
_symmetry.space_group_name_H-M   'P 1'
#
loop_
_entity.id
_entity.type
_entity.pdbx_description
1 polymer ?
#
loop_
_entity_poly.entity_id
_entity_poly.type
_entity_poly.pdbx_seq_one_letter_code
_entity_poly.pdbx_strand_id
1 'polypeptide(L)'
;MIANCLNDKPLPVYGKGENVRDWLYVEDHCKAIDLIIRKGRVGEVYNIGGHNEMKNIDIVKLICKALDKPESLITYVTDRKGHDMRYAIDPTKIHNELGWLPETKFADGIQKTIRWYLDNRDWWEEIISGEYQNYYERMYAGR
;
A
#
# COMPACT_ATOMS: atom_id res chain seq x y z
N MET A 1 -7.76 -2.30 3.59
CA MET A 1 -8.90 -1.63 2.93
C MET A 1 -9.64 -2.55 1.97
N ILE A 2 -9.01 -3.08 0.90
CA ILE A 2 -9.68 -3.92 -0.11
C ILE A 2 -10.39 -5.11 0.54
N ALA A 3 -9.71 -5.90 1.36
CA ALA A 3 -10.32 -7.05 2.05
C ALA A 3 -11.52 -6.67 2.94
N ASN A 4 -11.43 -5.54 3.68
CA ASN A 4 -12.57 -5.05 4.46
C ASN A 4 -13.73 -4.65 3.55
N CYS A 5 -13.45 -3.95 2.46
CA CYS A 5 -14.43 -3.50 1.49
C CYS A 5 -15.18 -4.69 0.85
N LEU A 6 -14.45 -5.75 0.48
CA LEU A 6 -15.01 -6.99 -0.07
C LEU A 6 -15.95 -7.71 0.92
N ASN A 7 -15.68 -7.58 2.22
CA ASN A 7 -16.46 -8.19 3.30
C ASN A 7 -17.47 -7.24 3.95
N ASP A 8 -17.79 -6.10 3.31
CA ASP A 8 -18.72 -5.08 3.83
C ASP A 8 -18.39 -4.60 5.25
N LYS A 9 -17.09 -4.64 5.61
CA LYS A 9 -16.59 -4.19 6.92
C LYS A 9 -16.20 -2.71 6.88
N PRO A 10 -16.22 -2.01 8.03
CA PRO A 10 -15.79 -0.62 8.11
C PRO A 10 -14.39 -0.39 7.54
N LEU A 11 -14.22 0.73 6.84
CA LEU A 11 -12.96 1.19 6.27
C LEU A 11 -12.41 2.33 7.14
N PRO A 12 -11.58 2.05 8.16
CA PRO A 12 -11.11 3.06 9.09
C PRO A 12 -10.13 4.03 8.42
N VAL A 13 -10.48 5.32 8.44
CA VAL A 13 -9.67 6.41 7.90
C VAL A 13 -9.25 7.33 9.05
N TYR A 14 -7.95 7.52 9.24
CA TYR A 14 -7.41 8.39 10.27
C TYR A 14 -7.74 9.87 10.00
N GLY A 15 -8.22 10.57 11.03
CA GLY A 15 -8.57 11.98 10.95
C GLY A 15 -9.60 12.23 9.83
N LYS A 16 -9.27 13.10 8.90
CA LYS A 16 -10.06 13.37 7.69
C LYS A 16 -9.59 12.61 6.45
N GLY A 17 -8.54 11.79 6.58
CA GLY A 17 -7.93 11.09 5.45
C GLY A 17 -7.13 11.97 4.49
N GLU A 18 -6.78 13.20 4.91
CA GLU A 18 -6.08 14.18 4.07
C GLU A 18 -4.58 13.96 3.98
N ASN A 19 -4.06 12.98 4.74
CA ASN A 19 -2.65 12.62 4.66
C ASN A 19 -2.30 12.15 3.25
N VAL A 20 -1.27 12.74 2.68
CA VAL A 20 -0.78 12.44 1.33
C VAL A 20 0.33 11.41 1.41
N ARG A 21 0.28 10.41 0.52
CA ARG A 21 1.32 9.38 0.37
C ARG A 21 1.68 9.25 -1.11
N ASP A 22 2.92 8.84 -1.36
CA ASP A 22 3.37 8.48 -2.70
C ASP A 22 3.07 6.99 -2.93
N TRP A 23 2.16 6.71 -3.86
CA TRP A 23 1.65 5.37 -4.13
C TRP A 23 2.39 4.75 -5.29
N LEU A 24 3.06 3.63 -5.01
CA LEU A 24 3.88 2.91 -5.98
C LEU A 24 3.33 1.49 -6.17
N TYR A 25 3.25 1.04 -7.42
CA TYR A 25 2.84 -0.33 -7.72
C TYR A 25 3.92 -1.32 -7.27
N VAL A 26 3.48 -2.43 -6.67
CA VAL A 26 4.37 -3.36 -5.99
C VAL A 26 5.44 -3.97 -6.91
N GLU A 27 5.09 -4.31 -8.16
CA GLU A 27 6.07 -4.87 -9.10
C GLU A 27 7.15 -3.86 -9.48
N ASP A 28 6.80 -2.59 -9.66
CA ASP A 28 7.78 -1.54 -9.93
C ASP A 28 8.72 -1.36 -8.73
N HIS A 29 8.18 -1.44 -7.50
CA HIS A 29 9.01 -1.42 -6.29
C HIS A 29 9.96 -2.62 -6.22
N CYS A 30 9.46 -3.83 -6.51
CA CYS A 30 10.30 -5.03 -6.56
C CYS A 30 11.41 -4.94 -7.61
N LYS A 31 11.10 -4.40 -8.81
CA LYS A 31 12.10 -4.15 -9.85
C LYS A 31 13.18 -3.17 -9.40
N ALA A 32 12.80 -2.11 -8.66
CA ALA A 32 13.77 -1.17 -8.10
C ALA A 32 14.70 -1.85 -7.10
N ILE A 33 14.16 -2.67 -6.20
CA ILE A 33 14.95 -3.42 -5.21
C ILE A 33 15.92 -4.38 -5.91
N ASP A 34 15.45 -5.17 -6.88
CA ASP A 34 16.29 -6.10 -7.63
C ASP A 34 17.43 -5.35 -8.36
N LEU A 35 17.11 -4.21 -8.97
CA LEU A 35 18.10 -3.37 -9.65
C LEU A 35 19.16 -2.83 -8.69
N ILE A 36 18.74 -2.35 -7.50
CA ILE A 36 19.67 -1.85 -6.47
C ILE A 36 20.60 -2.98 -6.00
N ILE A 37 20.06 -4.18 -5.74
CA ILE A 37 20.87 -5.35 -5.33
C ILE A 37 21.94 -5.68 -6.39
N ARG A 38 21.60 -5.60 -7.67
CA ARG A 38 22.51 -5.98 -8.76
C ARG A 38 23.50 -4.89 -9.15
N LYS A 39 23.10 -3.60 -9.08
CA LYS A 39 23.85 -2.49 -9.67
C LYS A 39 24.06 -1.29 -8.75
N GLY A 40 23.41 -1.29 -7.58
CA GLY A 40 23.57 -0.23 -6.60
C GLY A 40 24.98 -0.17 -6.04
N ARG A 41 25.43 1.01 -5.66
CA ARG A 41 26.72 1.19 -4.99
C ARG A 41 26.61 0.78 -3.53
N VAL A 42 27.55 -0.04 -3.07
CA VAL A 42 27.59 -0.52 -1.67
C VAL A 42 27.74 0.68 -0.72
N GLY A 43 26.94 0.68 0.34
CA GLY A 43 26.93 1.74 1.36
C GLY A 43 26.05 2.96 0.99
N GLU A 44 25.45 2.99 -0.20
CA GLU A 44 24.57 4.08 -0.63
C GLU A 44 23.09 3.81 -0.31
N VAL A 45 22.33 4.89 -0.15
CA VAL A 45 20.88 4.86 0.05
C VAL A 45 20.18 5.34 -1.23
N TYR A 46 19.14 4.64 -1.63
CA TYR A 46 18.29 4.98 -2.77
C TYR A 46 16.84 5.14 -2.33
N ASN A 47 16.26 6.30 -2.59
CA ASN A 47 14.83 6.51 -2.44
C ASN A 47 14.09 5.92 -3.65
N ILE A 48 13.00 5.22 -3.39
CA ILE A 48 12.14 4.63 -4.41
C ILE A 48 10.76 5.27 -4.28
N GLY A 49 10.34 6.04 -5.28
CA GLY A 49 9.07 6.78 -5.27
C GLY A 49 8.31 6.65 -6.59
N GLY A 50 6.99 6.80 -6.52
CA GLY A 50 6.08 6.59 -7.65
C GLY A 50 5.69 7.87 -8.39
N HIS A 51 5.97 9.05 -7.84
CA HIS A 51 5.42 10.33 -8.29
C HIS A 51 3.88 10.35 -8.35
N ASN A 52 3.23 9.54 -7.49
CA ASN A 52 1.77 9.39 -7.42
C ASN A 52 1.28 9.84 -6.04
N GLU A 53 1.49 11.11 -5.72
CA GLU A 53 1.03 11.67 -4.45
C GLU A 53 -0.50 11.83 -4.44
N MET A 54 -1.16 11.11 -3.55
CA MET A 54 -2.62 11.18 -3.39
C MET A 54 -3.02 11.11 -1.91
N LYS A 55 -4.16 11.70 -1.59
CA LYS A 55 -4.75 11.61 -0.25
C LYS A 55 -5.26 10.21 0.03
N ASN A 56 -5.12 9.77 1.27
CA ASN A 56 -5.62 8.46 1.68
C ASN A 56 -7.12 8.30 1.45
N ILE A 57 -7.91 9.36 1.69
CA ILE A 57 -9.37 9.32 1.47
C ILE A 57 -9.72 9.07 0.01
N ASP A 58 -8.97 9.64 -0.95
CA ASP A 58 -9.21 9.48 -2.38
C ASP A 58 -8.98 8.02 -2.81
N ILE A 59 -7.95 7.38 -2.22
CA ILE A 59 -7.68 5.95 -2.45
C ILE A 59 -8.82 5.08 -1.92
N VAL A 60 -9.32 5.36 -0.71
CA VAL A 60 -10.42 4.58 -0.12
C VAL A 60 -11.69 4.71 -0.94
N LYS A 61 -12.04 5.93 -1.38
CA LYS A 61 -13.19 6.15 -2.28
C LYS A 61 -13.03 5.44 -3.61
N LEU A 62 -11.83 5.46 -4.19
CA LEU A 62 -11.54 4.75 -5.42
C LEU A 62 -11.73 3.24 -5.26
N ILE A 63 -11.29 2.66 -4.13
CA ILE A 63 -11.50 1.24 -3.82
C ILE A 63 -13.00 0.93 -3.71
N CYS A 64 -13.78 1.75 -2.97
CA CYS A 64 -15.23 1.57 -2.89
C CYS A 64 -15.86 1.56 -4.28
N LYS A 65 -15.55 2.57 -5.09
CA LYS A 65 -16.07 2.68 -6.47
C LYS A 65 -15.69 1.48 -7.34
N ALA A 66 -14.43 1.03 -7.28
CA ALA A 66 -13.95 -0.08 -8.10
C ALA A 66 -14.55 -1.43 -7.72
N LEU A 67 -15.01 -1.58 -6.47
CA LEU A 67 -15.64 -2.80 -5.95
C LEU A 67 -17.17 -2.70 -5.89
N ASP A 68 -17.75 -1.63 -6.43
CA ASP A 68 -19.20 -1.34 -6.36
C ASP A 68 -19.74 -1.39 -4.92
N LYS A 69 -19.00 -0.76 -4.00
CA LYS A 69 -19.35 -0.67 -2.58
C LYS A 69 -19.65 0.76 -2.16
N PRO A 70 -20.58 0.96 -1.20
CA PRO A 70 -20.98 2.30 -0.79
C PRO A 70 -19.90 2.99 0.05
N GLU A 71 -19.73 4.30 -0.14
CA GLU A 71 -18.84 5.13 0.69
C GLU A 71 -19.27 5.19 2.16
N SER A 72 -20.50 4.76 2.51
CA SER A 72 -20.96 4.64 3.90
C SER A 72 -20.15 3.64 4.73
N LEU A 73 -19.36 2.78 4.10
CA LEU A 73 -18.40 1.92 4.80
C LEU A 73 -17.21 2.71 5.37
N ILE A 74 -16.94 3.93 4.88
CA ILE A 74 -15.85 4.76 5.38
C ILE A 74 -16.17 5.25 6.78
N THR A 75 -15.28 4.93 7.72
CA THR A 75 -15.41 5.33 9.13
C THR A 75 -14.20 6.16 9.54
N TYR A 76 -14.45 7.42 9.92
CA TYR A 76 -13.36 8.27 10.39
C TYR A 76 -13.03 7.94 11.85
N VAL A 77 -11.74 7.68 12.10
CA VAL A 77 -11.21 7.35 13.41
C VAL A 77 -10.24 8.44 13.89
N THR A 78 -10.02 8.52 15.20
CA THR A 78 -9.08 9.48 15.78
C THR A 78 -7.69 9.34 15.14
N ASP A 79 -7.13 10.46 14.74
CA ASP A 79 -5.81 10.46 14.15
C ASP A 79 -4.74 10.13 15.21
N ARG A 80 -3.66 9.50 14.78
CA ARG A 80 -2.55 9.15 15.65
C ARG A 80 -1.66 10.38 15.88
N LYS A 81 -1.10 10.50 17.08
CA LYS A 81 -0.15 11.58 17.41
C LYS A 81 1.09 11.48 16.52
N GLY A 82 1.53 12.62 15.99
CA GLY A 82 2.72 12.67 15.12
C GLY A 82 2.51 12.06 13.73
N HIS A 83 1.26 11.99 13.25
CA HIS A 83 0.97 11.47 11.92
C HIS A 83 1.35 12.50 10.85
N ASP A 84 2.36 12.18 10.06
CA ASP A 84 2.82 13.06 8.99
C ASP A 84 1.74 13.33 7.95
N MET A 85 1.56 14.61 7.64
CA MET A 85 0.55 15.05 6.66
C MET A 85 0.93 14.66 5.23
N ARG A 86 2.24 14.64 4.90
CA ARG A 86 2.68 14.35 3.54
C ARG A 86 4.01 13.62 3.54
N TYR A 87 4.07 12.53 2.78
CA TYR A 87 5.30 11.92 2.31
C TYR A 87 5.42 12.14 0.80
N ALA A 88 6.45 12.88 0.39
CA ALA A 88 6.89 13.01 -0.98
C ALA A 88 8.28 12.40 -1.08
N ILE A 89 8.46 11.51 -2.03
CA ILE A 89 9.71 10.80 -2.21
C ILE A 89 10.39 11.30 -3.49
N ASP A 90 11.65 11.69 -3.37
CA ASP A 90 12.48 12.08 -4.51
C ASP A 90 13.32 10.89 -4.99
N PRO A 91 12.97 10.24 -6.13
CA PRO A 91 13.71 9.12 -6.70
C PRO A 91 14.81 9.56 -7.68
N THR A 92 15.19 10.83 -7.72
CA THR A 92 16.14 11.37 -8.71
C THR A 92 17.47 10.62 -8.71
N LYS A 93 17.97 10.23 -7.54
CA LYS A 93 19.25 9.50 -7.44
C LYS A 93 19.19 8.13 -8.09
N ILE A 94 18.16 7.32 -7.81
CA ILE A 94 18.04 5.99 -8.43
C ILE A 94 17.85 6.10 -9.94
N HIS A 95 17.12 7.12 -10.40
CA HIS A 95 16.98 7.37 -11.82
C HIS A 95 18.32 7.70 -12.49
N ASN A 96 19.06 8.67 -11.93
CA ASN A 96 20.30 9.15 -12.53
C ASN A 96 21.42 8.09 -12.52
N GLU A 97 21.51 7.30 -11.44
CA GLU A 97 22.59 6.34 -11.26
C GLU A 97 22.27 4.97 -11.85
N LEU A 98 21.01 4.54 -11.78
CA LEU A 98 20.60 3.17 -12.17
C LEU A 98 19.60 3.13 -13.32
N GLY A 99 19.09 4.29 -13.79
CA GLY A 99 18.12 4.38 -14.87
C GLY A 99 16.70 3.92 -14.52
N TRP A 100 16.38 3.72 -13.24
CA TRP A 100 15.07 3.24 -12.85
C TRP A 100 14.02 4.37 -12.82
N LEU A 101 12.85 4.05 -13.35
CA LEU A 101 11.60 4.83 -13.19
C LEU A 101 10.44 3.85 -13.03
N PRO A 102 9.36 4.26 -12.31
CA PRO A 102 8.15 3.46 -12.26
C PRO A 102 7.51 3.39 -13.67
N GLU A 103 7.12 2.19 -14.09
CA GLU A 103 6.51 1.95 -15.40
C GLU A 103 4.98 1.96 -15.34
N THR A 104 4.41 1.65 -14.17
CA THR A 104 2.98 1.49 -13.97
C THR A 104 2.36 2.78 -13.43
N LYS A 105 1.44 3.37 -14.19
CA LYS A 105 0.65 4.50 -13.72
C LYS A 105 -0.25 4.07 -12.57
N PHE A 106 -0.53 4.99 -11.64
CA PHE A 106 -1.36 4.69 -10.47
C PHE A 106 -2.72 4.08 -10.85
N ALA A 107 -3.42 4.64 -11.84
CA ALA A 107 -4.73 4.15 -12.26
C ALA A 107 -4.72 2.68 -12.70
N ASP A 108 -3.65 2.26 -13.37
CA ASP A 108 -3.49 0.87 -13.83
C ASP A 108 -3.04 -0.03 -12.67
N GLY A 109 -2.09 0.43 -11.85
CA GLY A 109 -1.55 -0.32 -10.72
C GLY A 109 -2.60 -0.64 -9.66
N ILE A 110 -3.48 0.32 -9.32
CA ILE A 110 -4.56 0.08 -8.35
C ILE A 110 -5.58 -0.94 -8.87
N GLN A 111 -5.90 -0.92 -10.16
CA GLN A 111 -6.80 -1.92 -10.76
C GLN A 111 -6.17 -3.33 -10.74
N LYS A 112 -4.88 -3.45 -11.08
CA LYS A 112 -4.15 -4.71 -10.95
C LYS A 112 -4.14 -5.22 -9.51
N THR A 113 -3.91 -4.33 -8.53
CA THR A 113 -3.92 -4.67 -7.11
C THR A 113 -5.30 -5.17 -6.67
N ILE A 114 -6.39 -4.46 -7.04
CA ILE A 114 -7.75 -4.89 -6.72
C ILE A 114 -8.06 -6.24 -7.36
N ARG A 115 -7.70 -6.44 -8.63
CA ARG A 115 -7.89 -7.72 -9.33
C ARG A 115 -7.15 -8.84 -8.62
N TRP A 116 -5.91 -8.61 -8.20
CA TRP A 116 -5.15 -9.61 -7.45
C TRP A 116 -5.89 -10.05 -6.17
N TYR A 117 -6.47 -9.12 -5.41
CA TYR A 117 -7.27 -9.46 -4.22
C TYR A 117 -8.52 -10.28 -4.56
N LEU A 118 -9.16 -10.00 -5.70
CA LEU A 118 -10.32 -10.78 -6.17
C LEU A 118 -9.91 -12.20 -6.58
N ASP A 119 -8.80 -12.33 -7.28
CA ASP A 119 -8.33 -13.60 -7.84
C ASP A 119 -7.62 -14.49 -6.81
N ASN A 120 -7.15 -13.93 -5.68
CA ASN A 120 -6.42 -14.64 -4.63
C ASN A 120 -7.15 -14.58 -3.27
N ARG A 121 -8.46 -14.76 -3.29
CA ARG A 121 -9.31 -14.60 -2.11
C ARG A 121 -8.92 -15.56 -0.99
N ASP A 122 -8.74 -16.82 -1.29
CA ASP A 122 -8.39 -17.85 -0.31
C ASP A 122 -7.09 -17.52 0.43
N TRP A 123 -6.09 -16.98 -0.28
CA TRP A 123 -4.79 -16.63 0.31
C TRP A 123 -4.88 -15.55 1.41
N TRP A 124 -5.59 -14.44 1.15
CA TRP A 124 -5.68 -13.40 2.16
C TRP A 124 -6.77 -13.66 3.22
N GLU A 125 -7.81 -14.47 2.90
CA GLU A 125 -8.80 -14.92 3.89
C GLU A 125 -8.17 -15.86 4.92
N GLU A 126 -7.30 -16.78 4.52
CA GLU A 126 -6.54 -17.61 5.43
C GLU A 126 -5.73 -16.77 6.43
N ILE A 127 -5.05 -15.72 5.96
CA ILE A 127 -4.29 -14.81 6.83
C ILE A 127 -5.21 -14.06 7.82
N ILE A 128 -6.40 -13.63 7.37
CA ILE A 128 -7.33 -12.83 8.18
C ILE A 128 -8.15 -13.70 9.14
N SER A 129 -8.37 -14.99 8.85
CA SER A 129 -9.22 -15.91 9.62
C SER A 129 -8.76 -16.15 11.07
N GLY A 130 -7.58 -15.68 11.44
CA GLY A 130 -7.02 -15.81 12.79
C GLY A 130 -6.15 -17.03 12.99
N GLU A 131 -6.04 -17.96 12.06
CA GLU A 131 -5.08 -19.07 12.16
C GLU A 131 -3.64 -18.57 12.22
N TYR A 132 -3.33 -17.53 11.47
CA TYR A 132 -2.05 -16.82 11.55
C TYR A 132 -1.85 -16.10 12.89
N GLN A 133 -2.90 -15.52 13.46
CA GLN A 133 -2.83 -14.90 14.80
C GLN A 133 -2.58 -15.96 15.88
N ASN A 134 -3.25 -17.10 15.82
CA ASN A 134 -3.00 -18.23 16.70
C ASN A 134 -1.58 -18.78 16.56
N TYR A 135 -1.02 -18.83 15.36
CA TYR A 135 0.37 -19.19 15.10
C TYR A 135 1.33 -18.18 15.73
N TYR A 136 1.05 -16.88 15.55
CA TYR A 136 1.86 -15.81 16.11
C TYR A 136 1.85 -15.82 17.65
N GLU A 137 0.68 -15.98 18.26
CA GLU A 137 0.53 -16.11 19.71
C GLU A 137 1.30 -17.33 20.24
N ARG A 138 1.21 -18.49 19.58
CA ARG A 138 1.99 -19.70 19.96
C ARG A 138 3.49 -19.51 19.85
N MET A 139 3.96 -18.78 18.83
CA MET A 139 5.39 -18.54 18.62
C MET A 139 5.98 -17.53 19.61
N TYR A 140 5.19 -16.61 20.15
CA TYR A 140 5.65 -15.51 20.99
C TYR A 140 5.07 -15.54 22.42
N ALA A 141 4.14 -16.43 22.73
CA ALA A 141 3.53 -16.62 24.07
C ALA A 141 4.51 -17.20 25.12
N GLY A 142 5.72 -16.75 25.13
CA GLY A 142 6.73 -17.20 26.11
C GLY A 142 8.04 -16.43 26.06
N ARG A 143 8.02 -15.26 25.40
CA ARG A 143 9.19 -14.38 25.31
C ARG A 143 8.96 -13.07 26.05
#